data_5faf2aef63e8deaab1eb2b521bc9fe12
#
_entry.id   5faf2aef63e8deaab1eb2b521bc9fe12
#
_cell.length_a   1.000
_cell.length_b   1.000
_cell.length_c   1.000
_cell.angle_alpha   90.00
_cell.angle_beta   90.00
_cell.angle_gamma   90.00
#
_symmetry.space_group_name_H-M   'P 1'
#
loop_
_entity.id
_entity.type
_entity.pdbx_description
1 polymer ?
#
loop_
_entity_poly.entity_id
_entity_poly.type
_entity_poly.pdbx_seq_one_letter_code
_entity_poly.pdbx_strand_id
1 'polypeptide(L)'
;MKKTALHKDIYRTITGTLPRFLSIFFIVVLGVAFYSGIRVTQKDMHITADHQFDGSRLMDVKVMGTLGISEENLTALRKLKNVQSVEGGHSVDVIARKQGSDEEHAIKVMGKTDKLNQITIIDGKLPQASGECLVDDQMKYKVGETIRLKSGTDDKVTDTLKVDELKVVGKGNSPCSCC
;
A
#
# COMPACT_ATOMS: atom_id res chain seq x y z
N MET A 1 -58.23 -35.18 9.64
CA MET A 1 -58.18 -33.77 10.08
C MET A 1 -57.66 -32.93 8.95
N LYS A 2 -58.38 -31.88 8.57
CA LYS A 2 -58.06 -31.12 7.35
C LYS A 2 -56.81 -30.29 7.55
N LYS A 3 -55.77 -30.52 6.73
CA LYS A 3 -54.49 -29.78 6.67
C LYS A 3 -54.66 -28.24 6.62
N THR A 4 -55.78 -27.79 6.06
CA THR A 4 -56.17 -26.37 5.95
C THR A 4 -56.43 -25.68 7.29
N ALA A 5 -56.88 -26.39 8.32
CA ALA A 5 -57.08 -25.81 9.65
C ALA A 5 -55.75 -25.52 10.36
N LEU A 6 -54.79 -26.42 10.18
CA LEU A 6 -53.46 -26.26 10.77
C LEU A 6 -52.72 -25.05 10.15
N HIS A 7 -52.76 -24.90 8.82
CA HIS A 7 -52.14 -23.76 8.16
C HIS A 7 -52.76 -22.41 8.55
N LYS A 8 -54.09 -22.39 8.73
CA LYS A 8 -54.79 -21.17 9.13
C LYS A 8 -54.44 -20.78 10.57
N ASP A 9 -54.26 -21.76 11.46
CA ASP A 9 -53.88 -21.53 12.86
C ASP A 9 -52.47 -21.05 12.98
N ILE A 10 -51.52 -21.63 12.21
CA ILE A 10 -50.14 -21.18 12.12
C ILE A 10 -50.09 -19.74 11.62
N TYR A 11 -50.78 -19.41 10.52
CA TYR A 11 -50.81 -18.06 9.97
C TYR A 11 -51.35 -17.03 10.96
N ARG A 12 -52.42 -17.38 11.69
CA ARG A 12 -53.04 -16.51 12.69
C ARG A 12 -52.15 -16.29 13.90
N THR A 13 -51.40 -17.31 14.31
CA THR A 13 -50.41 -17.19 15.40
C THR A 13 -49.24 -16.31 15.02
N ILE A 14 -48.73 -16.46 13.79
CA ILE A 14 -47.62 -15.62 13.27
C ILE A 14 -48.09 -14.15 13.17
N THR A 15 -49.27 -13.87 12.62
CA THR A 15 -49.75 -12.49 12.47
C THR A 15 -50.09 -11.83 13.81
N GLY A 16 -50.54 -12.59 14.79
CA GLY A 16 -50.82 -12.08 16.15
C GLY A 16 -49.55 -11.75 16.96
N THR A 17 -48.41 -12.40 16.65
CA THR A 17 -47.12 -12.20 17.33
C THR A 17 -46.03 -11.63 16.41
N LEU A 18 -46.44 -10.96 15.36
CA LEU A 18 -45.57 -10.40 14.32
C LEU A 18 -44.36 -9.62 14.87
N PRO A 19 -44.48 -8.72 15.85
CA PRO A 19 -43.34 -7.98 16.39
C PRO A 19 -42.26 -8.88 16.99
N ARG A 20 -42.70 -9.89 17.76
CA ARG A 20 -41.78 -10.86 18.40
C ARG A 20 -41.12 -11.77 17.38
N PHE A 21 -41.88 -12.23 16.37
CA PHE A 21 -41.33 -13.04 15.28
C PHE A 21 -40.31 -12.27 14.45
N LEU A 22 -40.59 -11.02 14.08
CA LEU A 22 -39.68 -10.16 13.32
C LEU A 22 -38.41 -9.86 14.09
N SER A 23 -38.50 -9.63 15.42
CA SER A 23 -37.30 -9.39 16.22
C SER A 23 -36.35 -10.59 16.21
N ILE A 24 -36.86 -11.79 16.40
CA ILE A 24 -36.04 -13.01 16.37
C ILE A 24 -35.51 -13.26 14.96
N PHE A 25 -36.34 -13.07 13.95
CA PHE A 25 -35.94 -13.21 12.52
C PHE A 25 -34.79 -12.28 12.19
N PHE A 26 -34.88 -10.99 12.52
CA PHE A 26 -33.83 -10.02 12.22
C PHE A 26 -32.53 -10.29 13.01
N ILE A 27 -32.62 -10.76 14.25
CA ILE A 27 -31.41 -11.14 14.99
C ILE A 27 -30.68 -12.29 14.30
N VAL A 28 -31.41 -13.31 13.85
CA VAL A 28 -30.80 -14.46 13.15
C VAL A 28 -30.25 -14.04 11.80
N VAL A 29 -31.00 -13.25 11.04
CA VAL A 29 -30.54 -12.74 9.73
C VAL A 29 -29.28 -11.89 9.88
N LEU A 30 -29.25 -10.98 10.86
CA LEU A 30 -28.06 -10.16 11.12
C LEU A 30 -26.86 -11.03 11.52
N GLY A 31 -27.05 -12.02 12.37
CA GLY A 31 -25.98 -12.94 12.78
C GLY A 31 -25.39 -13.71 11.59
N VAL A 32 -26.25 -14.27 10.74
CA VAL A 32 -25.83 -15.01 9.54
C VAL A 32 -25.18 -14.08 8.52
N ALA A 33 -25.77 -12.91 8.28
CA ALA A 33 -25.23 -11.93 7.32
C ALA A 33 -23.85 -11.43 7.77
N PHE A 34 -23.69 -11.11 9.05
CA PHE A 34 -22.41 -10.65 9.61
C PHE A 34 -21.33 -11.72 9.54
N TYR A 35 -21.66 -12.95 9.92
CA TYR A 35 -20.74 -14.08 9.84
C TYR A 35 -20.31 -14.37 8.41
N SER A 36 -21.27 -14.40 7.47
CA SER A 36 -21.00 -14.63 6.05
C SER A 36 -20.16 -13.50 5.46
N GLY A 37 -20.45 -12.25 5.81
CA GLY A 37 -19.71 -11.08 5.36
C GLY A 37 -18.23 -11.15 5.77
N ILE A 38 -17.93 -11.44 7.04
CA ILE A 38 -16.53 -11.59 7.50
C ILE A 38 -15.80 -12.70 6.75
N ARG A 39 -16.45 -13.83 6.53
CA ARG A 39 -15.85 -14.98 5.83
C ARG A 39 -15.49 -14.66 4.37
N VAL A 40 -16.34 -13.94 3.66
CA VAL A 40 -16.10 -13.54 2.27
C VAL A 40 -15.01 -12.49 2.19
N THR A 41 -15.05 -11.47 3.04
CA THR A 41 -14.08 -10.37 3.04
C THR A 41 -12.64 -10.87 3.21
N GLN A 42 -12.40 -11.87 4.03
CA GLN A 42 -11.06 -12.44 4.23
C GLN A 42 -10.48 -13.00 2.92
N LYS A 43 -11.29 -13.71 2.13
CA LYS A 43 -10.86 -14.28 0.84
C LYS A 43 -10.58 -13.20 -0.21
N ASP A 44 -11.47 -12.22 -0.29
CA ASP A 44 -11.34 -11.12 -1.26
C ASP A 44 -10.11 -10.24 -0.96
N MET A 45 -9.80 -10.01 0.33
CA MET A 45 -8.59 -9.28 0.71
C MET A 45 -7.32 -10.01 0.28
N HIS A 46 -7.22 -11.33 0.45
CA HIS A 46 -6.07 -12.09 -0.02
C HIS A 46 -5.91 -12.01 -1.54
N ILE A 47 -6.97 -12.26 -2.29
CA ILE A 47 -6.95 -12.21 -3.76
C ILE A 47 -6.56 -10.81 -4.26
N THR A 48 -7.12 -9.77 -3.65
CA THR A 48 -6.82 -8.39 -4.03
C THR A 48 -5.37 -8.01 -3.70
N ALA A 49 -4.88 -8.41 -2.53
CA ALA A 49 -3.50 -8.19 -2.12
C ALA A 49 -2.51 -8.92 -3.04
N ASP A 50 -2.75 -10.21 -3.32
CA ASP A 50 -1.91 -10.99 -4.23
C ASP A 50 -1.88 -10.37 -5.63
N HIS A 51 -3.04 -9.98 -6.16
CA HIS A 51 -3.11 -9.32 -7.47
C HIS A 51 -2.38 -7.97 -7.50
N GLN A 52 -2.44 -7.21 -6.41
CA GLN A 52 -1.72 -5.94 -6.27
C GLN A 52 -0.21 -6.17 -6.21
N PHE A 53 0.24 -7.14 -5.43
CA PHE A 53 1.66 -7.43 -5.23
C PHE A 53 2.29 -8.04 -6.48
N ASP A 54 1.62 -8.98 -7.12
CA ASP A 54 2.06 -9.58 -8.39
C ASP A 54 2.11 -8.55 -9.52
N GLY A 55 1.06 -7.71 -9.61
CA GLY A 55 0.98 -6.64 -10.60
C GLY A 55 2.09 -5.59 -10.46
N SER A 56 2.48 -5.28 -9.23
CA SER A 56 3.55 -4.34 -8.90
C SER A 56 4.94 -4.99 -8.86
N ARG A 57 5.04 -6.29 -9.05
CA ARG A 57 6.29 -7.07 -8.90
C ARG A 57 7.00 -6.76 -7.60
N LEU A 58 6.25 -6.84 -6.50
CA LEU A 58 6.80 -6.60 -5.18
C LEU A 58 7.97 -7.56 -4.91
N MET A 59 9.05 -7.04 -4.35
CA MET A 59 10.17 -7.88 -3.94
C MET A 59 9.77 -8.82 -2.78
N ASP A 60 10.15 -10.07 -2.85
CA ASP A 60 9.94 -11.04 -1.77
C ASP A 60 10.95 -10.86 -0.63
N VAL A 61 12.18 -10.49 -0.96
CA VAL A 61 13.28 -10.36 -0.01
C VAL A 61 14.08 -9.09 -0.27
N LYS A 62 14.31 -8.32 0.78
CA LYS A 62 15.22 -7.18 0.79
C LYS A 62 16.49 -7.53 1.57
N VAL A 63 17.63 -7.51 0.91
CA VAL A 63 18.94 -7.70 1.53
C VAL A 63 19.60 -6.34 1.74
N MET A 64 20.03 -6.07 2.95
CA MET A 64 20.74 -4.82 3.28
C MET A 64 22.11 -5.16 3.86
N GLY A 65 23.13 -4.54 3.31
CA GLY A 65 24.50 -4.61 3.84
C GLY A 65 24.86 -3.31 4.56
N THR A 66 25.56 -3.42 5.70
CA THR A 66 25.98 -2.27 6.50
C THR A 66 26.93 -1.32 5.74
N LEU A 67 27.72 -1.89 4.81
CA LEU A 67 28.65 -1.15 3.95
C LEU A 67 28.16 -1.06 2.50
N GLY A 68 26.87 -1.36 2.26
CA GLY A 68 26.30 -1.51 0.93
C GLY A 68 26.56 -2.90 0.35
N ILE A 69 26.09 -3.10 -0.88
CA ILE A 69 26.21 -4.36 -1.64
C ILE A 69 26.94 -4.03 -2.94
N SER A 70 28.05 -4.74 -3.20
CA SER A 70 28.83 -4.55 -4.42
C SER A 70 28.15 -5.20 -5.64
N GLU A 71 28.52 -4.76 -6.84
CA GLU A 71 28.05 -5.38 -8.09
C GLU A 71 28.41 -6.87 -8.22
N GLU A 72 29.56 -7.27 -7.63
CA GLU A 72 29.94 -8.68 -7.56
C GLU A 72 28.94 -9.50 -6.74
N ASN A 73 28.53 -8.97 -5.59
CA ASN A 73 27.53 -9.60 -4.72
C ASN A 73 26.15 -9.66 -5.41
N LEU A 74 25.74 -8.61 -6.12
CA LEU A 74 24.52 -8.64 -6.92
C LEU A 74 24.59 -9.70 -8.01
N THR A 75 25.74 -9.85 -8.66
CA THR A 75 25.95 -10.86 -9.68
C THR A 75 25.91 -12.28 -9.08
N ALA A 76 26.46 -12.47 -7.89
CA ALA A 76 26.39 -13.74 -7.17
C ALA A 76 24.94 -14.08 -6.78
N LEU A 77 24.18 -13.11 -6.30
CA LEU A 77 22.76 -13.29 -5.96
C LEU A 77 21.92 -13.67 -7.19
N ARG A 78 22.19 -13.06 -8.36
CA ARG A 78 21.50 -13.40 -9.62
C ARG A 78 21.73 -14.83 -10.08
N LYS A 79 22.81 -15.48 -9.64
CA LYS A 79 23.16 -16.87 -10.00
C LYS A 79 22.55 -17.89 -9.04
N LEU A 80 21.94 -17.48 -7.95
CA LEU A 80 21.32 -18.41 -7.00
C LEU A 80 20.14 -19.15 -7.63
N LYS A 81 20.03 -20.42 -7.31
CA LYS A 81 18.90 -21.23 -7.72
C LYS A 81 17.61 -20.70 -7.05
N ASN A 82 16.53 -20.63 -7.81
CA ASN A 82 15.22 -20.10 -7.38
C ASN A 82 15.16 -18.58 -7.17
N VAL A 83 16.14 -17.80 -7.63
CA VAL A 83 16.06 -16.36 -7.69
C VAL A 83 15.65 -15.95 -9.10
N GLN A 84 14.51 -15.31 -9.22
CA GLN A 84 13.95 -14.89 -10.51
C GLN A 84 14.55 -13.55 -10.97
N SER A 85 14.69 -12.59 -10.07
CA SER A 85 15.22 -11.28 -10.38
C SER A 85 15.94 -10.69 -9.18
N VAL A 86 17.04 -9.97 -9.41
CA VAL A 86 17.76 -9.22 -8.38
C VAL A 86 18.04 -7.82 -8.94
N GLU A 87 17.66 -6.82 -8.19
CA GLU A 87 17.88 -5.42 -8.54
C GLU A 87 18.50 -4.69 -7.36
N GLY A 88 19.54 -3.90 -7.64
CA GLY A 88 20.15 -3.02 -6.65
C GLY A 88 19.31 -1.76 -6.48
N GLY A 89 19.12 -1.33 -5.25
CA GLY A 89 18.40 -0.11 -4.91
C GLY A 89 19.13 0.68 -3.84
N HIS A 90 18.93 1.98 -3.82
CA HIS A 90 19.42 2.87 -2.77
C HIS A 90 18.23 3.44 -2.02
N SER A 91 18.35 3.55 -0.71
CA SER A 91 17.38 4.24 0.12
C SER A 91 18.09 5.03 1.20
N VAL A 92 17.59 6.23 1.48
CA VAL A 92 18.13 7.11 2.50
C VAL A 92 16.98 7.80 3.22
N ASP A 93 17.10 7.93 4.55
CA ASP A 93 16.16 8.68 5.36
C ASP A 93 16.67 10.13 5.46
N VAL A 94 15.81 11.07 5.13
CA VAL A 94 16.12 12.51 5.13
C VAL A 94 14.98 13.29 5.74
N ILE A 95 15.29 14.53 6.12
CA ILE A 95 14.27 15.49 6.54
C ILE A 95 13.86 16.31 5.32
N ALA A 96 12.58 16.27 5.01
CA ALA A 96 11.99 17.07 3.95
C ALA A 96 11.32 18.30 4.52
N ARG A 97 11.54 19.42 3.85
CA ARG A 97 10.87 20.71 4.13
C ARG A 97 10.21 21.20 2.85
N LYS A 98 8.94 21.52 2.94
CA LYS A 98 8.23 22.14 1.82
C LYS A 98 8.70 23.58 1.67
N GLN A 99 8.91 24.01 0.44
CA GLN A 99 9.26 25.40 0.17
C GLN A 99 8.15 26.34 0.66
N GLY A 100 8.52 27.30 1.53
CA GLY A 100 7.58 28.24 2.13
C GLY A 100 6.85 27.75 3.38
N SER A 101 7.24 26.60 3.94
CA SER A 101 6.75 26.08 5.22
C SER A 101 7.93 25.79 6.16
N ASP A 102 7.69 25.96 7.45
CA ASP A 102 8.66 25.56 8.47
C ASP A 102 8.44 24.14 9.00
N GLU A 103 7.44 23.45 8.46
CA GLU A 103 7.18 22.06 8.84
C GLU A 103 8.24 21.14 8.23
N GLU A 104 8.89 20.39 9.09
CA GLU A 104 9.87 19.35 8.71
C GLU A 104 9.27 17.96 8.95
N HIS A 105 9.44 17.07 7.97
CA HIS A 105 8.98 15.69 8.06
C HIS A 105 10.10 14.74 7.67
N ALA A 106 10.28 13.67 8.44
CA ALA A 106 11.17 12.60 8.02
C ALA A 106 10.53 11.82 6.86
N ILE A 107 11.28 11.68 5.79
CA ILE A 107 10.87 10.92 4.61
C ILE A 107 11.97 9.95 4.19
N LYS A 108 11.58 8.86 3.59
CA LYS A 108 12.50 7.93 2.93
C LYS A 108 12.55 8.22 1.43
N VAL A 109 13.73 8.55 0.95
CA VAL A 109 14.00 8.69 -0.48
C VAL A 109 14.54 7.37 -1.00
N MET A 110 13.89 6.82 -2.02
CA MET A 110 14.27 5.55 -2.63
C MET A 110 14.62 5.78 -4.09
N GLY A 111 15.67 5.11 -4.56
CA GLY A 111 16.00 5.06 -5.96
C GLY A 111 14.95 4.27 -6.73
N LYS A 112 14.57 4.79 -7.91
CA LYS A 112 13.66 4.09 -8.81
C LYS A 112 14.29 2.77 -9.26
N THR A 113 13.51 1.70 -9.18
CA THR A 113 13.81 0.38 -9.74
C THR A 113 13.10 0.20 -11.08
N ASP A 114 13.66 -0.62 -11.97
CA ASP A 114 13.12 -0.79 -13.33
C ASP A 114 12.24 -2.06 -13.46
N LYS A 115 12.57 -3.10 -12.71
CA LYS A 115 11.93 -4.42 -12.84
C LYS A 115 11.07 -4.79 -11.63
N LEU A 116 11.55 -4.47 -10.43
CA LEU A 116 10.88 -4.76 -9.18
C LEU A 116 10.20 -3.52 -8.62
N ASN A 117 9.24 -3.70 -7.74
CA ASN A 117 8.54 -2.62 -7.02
C ASN A 117 8.01 -1.53 -7.94
N GLN A 118 7.31 -1.93 -8.99
CA GLN A 118 6.82 -0.98 -9.98
C GLN A 118 5.80 -0.02 -9.36
N ILE A 119 5.99 1.26 -9.65
CA ILE A 119 5.17 2.35 -9.13
C ILE A 119 3.95 2.55 -10.02
N THR A 120 2.77 2.59 -9.43
CA THR A 120 1.55 2.99 -10.11
C THR A 120 1.40 4.50 -10.03
N ILE A 121 1.42 5.18 -11.19
CA ILE A 121 1.23 6.63 -11.27
C ILE A 121 -0.26 6.93 -11.11
N ILE A 122 -0.57 7.88 -10.24
CA ILE A 122 -1.94 8.39 -10.02
C ILE A 122 -2.11 9.75 -10.70
N ASP A 123 -1.09 10.61 -10.58
CA ASP A 123 -1.10 11.95 -11.18
C ASP A 123 0.30 12.35 -11.63
N GLY A 124 0.39 13.12 -12.73
CA GLY A 124 1.66 13.59 -13.27
C GLY A 124 2.41 12.54 -14.08
N LYS A 125 3.72 12.48 -13.94
CA LYS A 125 4.62 11.62 -14.74
C LYS A 125 5.75 11.02 -13.90
N LEU A 126 6.38 9.95 -14.43
CA LEU A 126 7.59 9.40 -13.83
C LEU A 126 8.76 10.40 -13.94
N PRO A 127 9.63 10.47 -12.92
CA PRO A 127 10.87 11.22 -12.96
C PRO A 127 11.76 10.74 -14.12
N GLN A 128 12.26 11.67 -14.91
CA GLN A 128 13.14 11.41 -16.05
C GLN A 128 14.51 12.07 -15.89
N ALA A 129 14.60 13.08 -15.05
CA ALA A 129 15.82 13.84 -14.85
C ALA A 129 16.26 13.83 -13.37
N SER A 130 17.54 14.09 -13.13
CA SER A 130 18.05 14.29 -11.78
C SER A 130 17.37 15.51 -11.14
N GLY A 131 16.99 15.38 -9.88
CA GLY A 131 16.24 16.43 -9.17
C GLY A 131 14.72 16.34 -9.33
N GLU A 132 14.21 15.40 -10.11
CA GLU A 132 12.77 15.10 -10.15
C GLU A 132 12.44 13.95 -9.20
N CYS A 133 11.29 14.03 -8.56
CA CYS A 133 10.79 12.94 -7.70
C CYS A 133 9.30 12.68 -7.92
N LEU A 134 8.90 11.47 -7.54
CA LEU A 134 7.53 11.06 -7.39
C LEU A 134 7.26 10.91 -5.91
N VAL A 135 6.14 11.44 -5.43
CA VAL A 135 5.73 11.36 -4.02
C VAL A 135 4.56 10.39 -3.86
N ASP A 136 4.46 9.80 -2.70
CA ASP A 136 3.32 8.98 -2.33
C ASP A 136 2.03 9.82 -2.36
N ASP A 137 0.92 9.22 -2.81
CA ASP A 137 -0.36 9.92 -2.93
C ASP A 137 -0.89 10.44 -1.58
N GLN A 138 -0.55 9.75 -0.49
CA GLN A 138 -0.94 10.16 0.86
C GLN A 138 -0.15 11.38 1.36
N MET A 139 0.97 11.72 0.74
CA MET A 139 1.77 12.89 1.11
C MET A 139 1.08 14.18 0.66
N LYS A 140 1.15 15.21 1.51
CA LYS A 140 0.54 16.52 1.28
C LYS A 140 1.27 17.41 0.26
N TYR A 141 2.08 16.83 -0.62
CA TYR A 141 2.76 17.55 -1.70
C TYR A 141 1.91 17.55 -2.98
N LYS A 142 2.04 18.62 -3.77
CA LYS A 142 1.38 18.74 -5.08
C LYS A 142 2.40 18.64 -6.21
N VAL A 143 1.96 18.18 -7.36
CA VAL A 143 2.78 18.18 -8.57
C VAL A 143 3.21 19.62 -8.90
N GLY A 144 4.50 19.81 -9.15
CA GLY A 144 5.13 21.10 -9.38
C GLY A 144 5.78 21.76 -8.17
N GLU A 145 5.52 21.28 -6.96
CA GLU A 145 6.16 21.80 -5.74
C GLU A 145 7.62 21.31 -5.63
N THR A 146 8.42 22.09 -4.92
CA THR A 146 9.82 21.75 -4.64
C THR A 146 9.97 21.39 -3.16
N ILE A 147 10.66 20.30 -2.92
CA ILE A 147 10.97 19.77 -1.59
C ILE A 147 12.46 20.02 -1.34
N ARG A 148 12.80 20.70 -0.28
CA ARG A 148 14.17 20.82 0.20
C ARG A 148 14.48 19.67 1.13
N LEU A 149 15.65 19.06 0.91
CA LEU A 149 16.13 17.94 1.68
C LEU A 149 17.22 18.42 2.66
N LYS A 150 17.17 17.87 3.87
CA LYS A 150 18.15 18.12 4.91
C LYS A 150 18.56 16.79 5.49
N SER A 151 19.83 16.66 5.82
CA SER A 151 20.29 15.48 6.56
C SER A 151 19.73 15.47 7.98
N GLY A 152 19.42 14.29 8.48
CA GLY A 152 19.10 14.09 9.89
C GLY A 152 20.34 14.05 10.80
N THR A 153 21.53 14.10 10.21
CA THR A 153 22.83 14.12 10.88
C THR A 153 23.56 15.44 10.60
N ASP A 154 24.74 15.62 11.19
CA ASP A 154 25.59 16.80 10.95
C ASP A 154 26.23 16.82 9.55
N ASP A 155 26.09 15.72 8.78
CA ASP A 155 26.61 15.59 7.43
C ASP A 155 25.72 16.35 6.42
N LYS A 156 26.28 16.72 5.27
CA LYS A 156 25.53 17.36 4.20
C LYS A 156 24.70 16.30 3.46
N VAL A 157 23.47 16.65 3.08
CA VAL A 157 22.62 15.80 2.23
C VAL A 157 23.34 15.41 0.93
N THR A 158 24.14 16.32 0.39
CA THR A 158 24.90 16.12 -0.84
C THR A 158 25.99 15.05 -0.76
N ASP A 159 26.35 14.60 0.44
CA ASP A 159 27.31 13.50 0.64
C ASP A 159 26.64 12.14 0.34
N THR A 160 25.30 12.07 0.45
CA THR A 160 24.51 10.86 0.20
C THR A 160 23.65 10.97 -1.06
N LEU A 161 23.08 12.15 -1.31
CA LEU A 161 22.25 12.43 -2.48
C LEU A 161 22.96 13.45 -3.38
N LYS A 162 22.83 13.28 -4.70
CA LYS A 162 23.42 14.21 -5.68
C LYS A 162 22.78 15.60 -5.67
N VAL A 163 21.60 15.74 -5.07
CA VAL A 163 20.80 16.96 -5.05
C VAL A 163 20.20 17.18 -3.66
N ASP A 164 20.06 18.41 -3.27
CA ASP A 164 19.43 18.84 -2.01
C ASP A 164 18.00 19.36 -2.20
N GLU A 165 17.57 19.51 -3.43
CA GLU A 165 16.20 19.88 -3.79
C GLU A 165 15.61 18.88 -4.77
N LEU A 166 14.36 18.52 -4.55
CA LEU A 166 13.60 17.62 -5.43
C LEU A 166 12.33 18.31 -5.91
N LYS A 167 12.08 18.30 -7.20
CA LYS A 167 10.84 18.77 -7.80
C LYS A 167 9.86 17.63 -7.94
N VAL A 168 8.69 17.77 -7.38
CA VAL A 168 7.60 16.79 -7.50
C VAL A 168 7.04 16.85 -8.92
N VAL A 169 7.23 15.78 -9.70
CA VAL A 169 6.72 15.67 -11.07
C VAL A 169 5.53 14.72 -11.19
N GLY A 170 5.25 13.97 -10.15
CA GLY A 170 4.10 13.09 -10.11
C GLY A 170 3.78 12.58 -8.71
N LYS A 171 2.61 11.99 -8.61
CA LYS A 171 2.13 11.25 -7.45
C LYS A 171 1.87 9.81 -7.83
N GLY A 172 2.18 8.90 -6.96
CA GLY A 172 1.97 7.49 -7.22
C GLY A 172 1.94 6.67 -5.95
N ASN A 173 1.61 5.42 -6.12
CA ASN A 173 1.62 4.45 -5.04
C ASN A 173 2.71 3.42 -5.33
N SER A 174 3.61 3.24 -4.38
CA SER A 174 4.65 2.22 -4.44
C SER A 174 4.32 1.10 -3.48
N PRO A 175 4.47 -0.16 -3.88
CA PRO A 175 4.27 -1.29 -2.97
C PRO A 175 5.25 -1.27 -1.80
N CYS A 176 6.36 -0.55 -1.91
CA CYS A 176 7.35 -0.35 -0.85
C CYS A 176 7.08 0.86 0.05
N SER A 177 6.03 1.63 -0.19
CA SER A 177 5.70 2.84 0.58
C SER A 177 5.16 2.54 1.98
N CYS A 178 4.93 1.29 2.30
CA CYS A 178 4.43 0.85 3.63
C CYS A 178 5.56 0.61 4.66
N CYS A 179 6.77 1.08 4.41
CA CYS A 179 7.89 0.94 5.36
C CYS A 179 8.35 2.29 5.86
#